data_a7f029e646497759c2de66b31a788dee
#
_entry.id   a7f029e646497759c2de66b31a788dee
#
_cell.length_a   1.000
_cell.length_b   1.000
_cell.length_c   1.000
_cell.angle_alpha   90.00
_cell.angle_beta   90.00
_cell.angle_gamma   90.00
#
_symmetry.space_group_name_H-M   'P 1'
#
loop_
_entity.id
_entity.type
_entity.pdbx_description
1 polymer ?
#
loop_
_entity_poly.entity_id
_entity_poly.type
_entity_poly.pdbx_seq_one_letter_code
_entity_poly.pdbx_strand_id
1 'polypeptide(L)'
;MDTTPQIIAALLALGIALAFIVADRQSPTSRALSIFLASIGISIAIASQVELRFLRGNDYPAWGGIFAIPEVLAFYFGYEWLLRIRRTIPARNLRTRFADNQLRIAQALAIGYGVLALCFPRLRAYEFSGSLSGSELGPSFYMFAIPLGLSLVLGIASGVMTLNRRPDIAERQRLVAFLAAAPFMALSVALPISLAPVMSSFGMLVFLVGAVQYHVIQGRRAQFLSRFLAPQVAELVREQGLASATREQTLELSVVCCDLRGFTAFSAATESGKVIQILREYYDAVGAAAASVGGTIKDQAGDGVLILVGAPIRFEDHAHRALELARTIRASGVTLTARWSDGDLQLGLGVAVASGFVSVGVIGTASRLEYAAVGPAVNLASRLCSEAAHAEVLVDERTVELVGIARSGGALVLSTPRKLKGYAQPVRSYFLAPA
;
A
#
# COMPACT_ATOMS: atom_id res chain seq x y z
N MET A 1 -46.91 -0.17 -5.75
CA MET A 1 -45.76 0.67 -5.40
C MET A 1 -44.57 0.16 -6.18
N ASP A 2 -43.90 1.04 -6.85
CA ASP A 2 -42.65 0.73 -7.58
C ASP A 2 -41.53 0.47 -6.56
N THR A 3 -40.95 -0.71 -6.59
CA THR A 3 -39.83 -1.14 -5.67
C THR A 3 -38.49 -0.93 -6.30
N THR A 4 -38.43 -0.32 -7.50
CA THR A 4 -37.19 -0.05 -8.24
C THR A 4 -36.15 0.74 -7.41
N PRO A 5 -36.51 1.83 -6.69
CA PRO A 5 -35.54 2.60 -5.90
C PRO A 5 -34.92 1.78 -4.75
N GLN A 6 -35.67 0.88 -4.11
CA GLN A 6 -35.18 0.00 -3.06
C GLN A 6 -34.20 -1.03 -3.61
N ILE A 7 -34.48 -1.58 -4.78
CA ILE A 7 -33.59 -2.53 -5.46
C ILE A 7 -32.26 -1.83 -5.81
N ILE A 8 -32.33 -0.61 -6.33
CA ILE A 8 -31.12 0.19 -6.64
C ILE A 8 -30.29 0.43 -5.37
N ALA A 9 -30.93 0.84 -4.27
CA ALA A 9 -30.23 1.07 -3.01
C ALA A 9 -29.58 -0.22 -2.46
N ALA A 10 -30.26 -1.35 -2.55
CA ALA A 10 -29.74 -2.66 -2.14
C ALA A 10 -28.55 -3.09 -3.00
N LEU A 11 -28.63 -2.93 -4.32
CA LEU A 11 -27.54 -3.26 -5.25
C LEU A 11 -26.33 -2.36 -5.04
N LEU A 12 -26.52 -1.06 -4.80
CA LEU A 12 -25.44 -0.13 -4.45
C LEU A 12 -24.72 -0.56 -3.18
N ALA A 13 -25.46 -0.88 -2.12
CA ALA A 13 -24.88 -1.33 -0.85
C ALA A 13 -24.06 -2.63 -1.01
N LEU A 14 -24.61 -3.60 -1.74
CA LEU A 14 -23.94 -4.89 -2.02
C LEU A 14 -22.71 -4.69 -2.94
N GLY A 15 -22.81 -3.82 -3.94
CA GLY A 15 -21.70 -3.49 -4.85
C GLY A 15 -20.53 -2.84 -4.09
N ILE A 16 -20.83 -1.88 -3.20
CA ILE A 16 -19.80 -1.25 -2.37
C ILE A 16 -19.18 -2.27 -1.39
N ALA A 17 -19.99 -3.13 -0.79
CA ALA A 17 -19.52 -4.18 0.10
C ALA A 17 -18.54 -5.13 -0.62
N LEU A 18 -18.88 -5.55 -1.84
CA LEU A 18 -18.03 -6.39 -2.68
C LEU A 18 -16.72 -5.67 -3.05
N ALA A 19 -16.81 -4.40 -3.44
CA ALA A 19 -15.64 -3.60 -3.77
C ALA A 19 -14.63 -3.55 -2.62
N PHE A 20 -15.09 -3.35 -1.37
CA PHE A 20 -14.21 -3.32 -0.21
C PHE A 20 -13.57 -4.68 0.09
N ILE A 21 -14.30 -5.79 -0.01
CA ILE A 21 -13.75 -7.10 0.30
C ILE A 21 -12.76 -7.58 -0.76
N VAL A 22 -12.98 -7.19 -2.04
CA VAL A 22 -12.08 -7.52 -3.14
C VAL A 22 -10.80 -6.68 -3.09
N ALA A 23 -10.94 -5.37 -2.83
CA ALA A 23 -9.80 -4.45 -2.83
C ALA A 23 -8.86 -4.64 -1.63
N ASP A 24 -9.38 -5.04 -0.46
CA ASP A 24 -8.57 -5.20 0.76
C ASP A 24 -9.10 -6.34 1.65
N ARG A 25 -8.95 -7.55 1.15
CA ARG A 25 -9.45 -8.76 1.82
C ARG A 25 -8.76 -9.06 3.15
N GLN A 26 -7.53 -8.60 3.35
CA GLN A 26 -6.76 -8.90 4.57
C GLN A 26 -7.03 -7.92 5.71
N SER A 27 -7.54 -6.73 5.42
CA SER A 27 -7.81 -5.70 6.42
C SER A 27 -9.03 -6.06 7.29
N PRO A 28 -8.85 -6.12 8.62
CA PRO A 28 -9.98 -6.35 9.54
C PRO A 28 -11.03 -5.23 9.48
N THR A 29 -10.62 -3.96 9.22
CA THR A 29 -11.55 -2.82 9.09
C THR A 29 -12.39 -2.96 7.83
N SER A 30 -11.79 -3.31 6.69
CA SER A 30 -12.50 -3.49 5.43
C SER A 30 -13.50 -4.65 5.48
N ARG A 31 -13.15 -5.76 6.14
CA ARG A 31 -14.08 -6.89 6.35
C ARG A 31 -15.30 -6.48 7.16
N ALA A 32 -15.12 -5.79 8.30
CA ALA A 32 -16.24 -5.36 9.13
C ALA A 32 -17.15 -4.39 8.36
N LEU A 33 -16.56 -3.46 7.59
CA LEU A 33 -17.30 -2.53 6.76
C LEU A 33 -18.06 -3.22 5.63
N SER A 34 -17.48 -4.24 4.99
CA SER A 34 -18.15 -5.02 3.95
C SER A 34 -19.36 -5.78 4.51
N ILE A 35 -19.22 -6.40 5.68
CA ILE A 35 -20.34 -7.10 6.33
C ILE A 35 -21.44 -6.08 6.70
N PHE A 36 -21.10 -4.94 7.25
CA PHE A 36 -22.03 -3.85 7.55
C PHE A 36 -22.85 -3.45 6.32
N LEU A 37 -22.18 -3.12 5.20
CA LEU A 37 -22.84 -2.69 3.97
C LEU A 37 -23.67 -3.81 3.31
N ALA A 38 -23.14 -5.03 3.30
CA ALA A 38 -23.87 -6.20 2.80
C ALA A 38 -25.15 -6.43 3.61
N SER A 39 -25.07 -6.31 4.94
CA SER A 39 -26.22 -6.46 5.82
C SER A 39 -27.27 -5.38 5.58
N ILE A 40 -26.89 -4.13 5.31
CA ILE A 40 -27.82 -3.06 4.90
C ILE A 40 -28.49 -3.43 3.57
N GLY A 41 -27.72 -3.83 2.55
CA GLY A 41 -28.28 -4.21 1.25
C GLY A 41 -29.26 -5.36 1.33
N ILE A 42 -28.94 -6.40 2.13
CA ILE A 42 -29.81 -7.54 2.37
C ILE A 42 -31.09 -7.10 3.12
N SER A 43 -30.95 -6.24 4.15
CA SER A 43 -32.10 -5.71 4.90
C SER A 43 -33.07 -4.96 3.99
N ILE A 44 -32.57 -4.04 3.14
CA ILE A 44 -33.39 -3.29 2.18
C ILE A 44 -34.09 -4.24 1.17
N ALA A 45 -33.35 -5.24 0.66
CA ALA A 45 -33.91 -6.20 -0.28
C ALA A 45 -35.03 -7.04 0.37
N ILE A 46 -34.83 -7.56 1.57
CA ILE A 46 -35.83 -8.32 2.33
C ILE A 46 -37.03 -7.46 2.62
N ALA A 47 -36.86 -6.27 3.17
CA ALA A 47 -37.95 -5.36 3.49
C ALA A 47 -38.80 -5.04 2.27
N SER A 48 -38.19 -4.74 1.12
CA SER A 48 -38.90 -4.33 -0.09
C SER A 48 -39.57 -5.49 -0.85
N GLN A 49 -38.98 -6.68 -0.87
CA GLN A 49 -39.45 -7.78 -1.71
C GLN A 49 -40.27 -8.84 -0.96
N VAL A 50 -39.98 -9.02 0.32
CA VAL A 50 -40.55 -10.09 1.13
C VAL A 50 -41.49 -9.53 2.21
N GLU A 51 -40.97 -8.69 3.11
CA GLU A 51 -41.70 -8.22 4.27
C GLU A 51 -42.97 -7.41 3.90
N LEU A 52 -42.85 -6.52 2.87
CA LEU A 52 -43.99 -5.79 2.36
C LEU A 52 -45.13 -6.65 1.81
N ARG A 53 -44.85 -7.84 1.28
CA ARG A 53 -45.89 -8.76 0.80
C ARG A 53 -46.73 -9.32 1.94
N PHE A 54 -46.08 -9.72 3.03
CA PHE A 54 -46.77 -10.23 4.23
C PHE A 54 -47.56 -9.11 4.92
N LEU A 55 -47.03 -7.91 5.00
CA LEU A 55 -47.74 -6.75 5.56
C LEU A 55 -49.00 -6.39 4.78
N ARG A 56 -48.96 -6.43 3.45
CA ARG A 56 -50.11 -6.16 2.59
C ARG A 56 -51.17 -7.24 2.66
N GLY A 57 -50.78 -8.50 2.87
CA GLY A 57 -51.68 -9.63 3.02
C GLY A 57 -52.32 -9.74 4.41
N ASN A 58 -51.93 -8.88 5.35
CA ASN A 58 -52.33 -8.92 6.77
C ASN A 58 -52.08 -10.27 7.47
N ASP A 59 -51.13 -11.04 6.94
CA ASP A 59 -50.76 -12.38 7.42
C ASP A 59 -49.25 -12.45 7.71
N TYR A 60 -48.80 -11.63 8.68
CA TYR A 60 -47.39 -11.59 9.04
C TYR A 60 -47.02 -12.83 9.86
N PRO A 61 -46.04 -13.64 9.37
CA PRO A 61 -45.76 -14.94 9.99
C PRO A 61 -45.11 -14.80 11.37
N ALA A 62 -45.35 -15.77 12.26
CA ALA A 62 -44.74 -15.80 13.60
C ALA A 62 -43.18 -15.87 13.55
N TRP A 63 -42.61 -16.45 12.49
CA TRP A 63 -41.17 -16.52 12.27
C TRP A 63 -40.61 -15.27 11.62
N GLY A 64 -41.43 -14.29 11.25
CA GLY A 64 -41.01 -13.07 10.54
C GLY A 64 -40.00 -12.19 11.29
N GLY A 65 -39.76 -12.43 12.56
CA GLY A 65 -38.71 -11.77 13.33
C GLY A 65 -37.30 -11.97 12.77
N ILE A 66 -37.07 -13.05 12.01
CA ILE A 66 -35.79 -13.30 11.34
C ILE A 66 -35.41 -12.17 10.31
N PHE A 67 -36.40 -11.44 9.80
CA PHE A 67 -36.14 -10.32 8.89
C PHE A 67 -35.40 -9.14 9.56
N ALA A 68 -35.40 -9.08 10.89
CA ALA A 68 -34.59 -8.13 11.64
C ALA A 68 -33.10 -8.52 11.74
N ILE A 69 -32.71 -9.76 11.44
CA ILE A 69 -31.32 -10.22 11.58
C ILE A 69 -30.34 -9.39 10.76
N PRO A 70 -30.57 -9.10 9.47
CA PRO A 70 -29.67 -8.26 8.70
C PRO A 70 -29.55 -6.84 9.27
N GLU A 71 -30.62 -6.27 9.84
CA GLU A 71 -30.58 -4.96 10.50
C GLU A 71 -29.65 -5.00 11.73
N VAL A 72 -29.81 -6.01 12.58
CA VAL A 72 -28.96 -6.20 13.76
C VAL A 72 -27.50 -6.39 13.36
N LEU A 73 -27.24 -7.18 12.32
CA LEU A 73 -25.90 -7.39 11.79
C LEU A 73 -25.30 -6.07 11.24
N ALA A 74 -26.12 -5.25 10.57
CA ALA A 74 -25.67 -3.93 10.12
C ALA A 74 -25.22 -3.05 11.29
N PHE A 75 -26.04 -2.88 12.32
CA PHE A 75 -25.65 -2.11 13.49
C PHE A 75 -24.42 -2.69 14.19
N TYR A 76 -24.42 -4.00 14.43
CA TYR A 76 -23.31 -4.67 15.11
C TYR A 76 -21.97 -4.49 14.38
N PHE A 77 -21.93 -4.77 13.09
CA PHE A 77 -20.72 -4.67 12.30
C PHE A 77 -20.32 -3.22 11.97
N GLY A 78 -21.27 -2.28 11.91
CA GLY A 78 -20.98 -0.86 11.85
C GLY A 78 -20.22 -0.37 13.09
N TYR A 79 -20.64 -0.79 14.29
CA TYR A 79 -19.92 -0.47 15.52
C TYR A 79 -18.61 -1.24 15.67
N GLU A 80 -18.56 -2.50 15.21
CA GLU A 80 -17.30 -3.26 15.17
C GLU A 80 -16.28 -2.61 14.24
N TRP A 81 -16.71 -2.07 13.09
CA TRP A 81 -15.85 -1.29 12.20
C TRP A 81 -15.29 -0.06 12.89
N LEU A 82 -16.11 0.72 13.58
CA LEU A 82 -15.67 1.87 14.38
C LEU A 82 -14.67 1.47 15.47
N LEU A 83 -14.93 0.36 16.19
CA LEU A 83 -14.01 -0.19 17.20
C LEU A 83 -12.64 -0.54 16.58
N ARG A 84 -12.64 -1.15 15.40
CA ARG A 84 -11.40 -1.52 14.70
C ARG A 84 -10.61 -0.30 14.25
N ILE A 85 -11.26 0.73 13.70
CA ILE A 85 -10.60 2.02 13.39
C ILE A 85 -9.96 2.60 14.64
N ARG A 86 -10.68 2.63 15.76
CA ARG A 86 -10.16 3.17 17.02
C ARG A 86 -8.93 2.46 17.53
N ARG A 87 -8.84 1.14 17.34
CA ARG A 87 -7.67 0.32 17.72
C ARG A 87 -6.43 0.59 16.85
N THR A 88 -6.58 1.12 15.65
CA THR A 88 -5.45 1.52 14.80
C THR A 88 -4.81 2.85 15.23
N ILE A 89 -5.50 3.64 16.06
CA ILE A 89 -5.01 4.94 16.52
C ILE A 89 -4.20 4.73 17.81
N PRO A 90 -2.92 5.14 17.88
CA PRO A 90 -2.11 5.00 19.10
C PRO A 90 -2.79 5.64 20.31
N ALA A 91 -2.95 4.88 21.38
CA ALA A 91 -3.63 5.32 22.59
C ALA A 91 -2.74 6.29 23.39
N ARG A 92 -3.08 7.56 23.39
CA ARG A 92 -2.40 8.60 24.19
C ARG A 92 -3.03 8.88 25.54
N ASN A 93 -4.29 8.41 25.85
CA ASN A 93 -4.98 8.75 27.13
C ASN A 93 -6.08 7.75 27.52
N LEU A 94 -6.42 7.74 28.83
CA LEU A 94 -7.47 6.94 29.51
C LEU A 94 -8.90 7.07 28.93
N ARG A 95 -9.21 8.12 28.17
CA ARG A 95 -10.51 8.33 27.49
C ARG A 95 -10.79 7.33 26.35
N THR A 96 -9.86 6.41 26.04
CA THR A 96 -10.08 5.36 25.03
C THR A 96 -11.17 4.38 25.47
N ARG A 97 -11.13 3.95 26.72
CA ARG A 97 -12.06 2.95 27.26
C ARG A 97 -13.51 3.42 27.27
N PHE A 98 -13.75 4.72 27.50
CA PHE A 98 -15.11 5.25 27.55
C PHE A 98 -15.86 5.09 26.22
N ALA A 99 -15.28 5.53 25.10
CA ALA A 99 -15.95 5.42 23.80
C ALA A 99 -15.97 3.97 23.26
N ASP A 100 -15.01 3.14 23.67
CA ASP A 100 -15.06 1.70 23.35
C ASP A 100 -16.21 1.01 24.10
N ASN A 101 -16.44 1.40 25.36
CA ASN A 101 -17.58 0.91 26.15
C ASN A 101 -18.92 1.42 25.56
N GLN A 102 -18.98 2.68 25.10
CA GLN A 102 -20.18 3.20 24.42
C GLN A 102 -20.52 2.36 23.18
N LEU A 103 -19.52 2.00 22.34
CA LEU A 103 -19.76 1.16 21.17
C LEU A 103 -20.20 -0.26 21.55
N ARG A 104 -19.67 -0.82 22.64
CA ARG A 104 -20.12 -2.13 23.14
C ARG A 104 -21.55 -2.08 23.69
N ILE A 105 -21.91 -0.99 24.37
CA ILE A 105 -23.28 -0.77 24.81
C ILE A 105 -24.22 -0.63 23.60
N ALA A 106 -23.78 0.11 22.56
CA ALA A 106 -24.54 0.24 21.32
C ALA A 106 -24.74 -1.13 20.61
N GLN A 107 -23.72 -1.99 20.60
CA GLN A 107 -23.84 -3.38 20.10
C GLN A 107 -24.83 -4.19 20.91
N ALA A 108 -24.78 -4.11 22.25
CA ALA A 108 -25.70 -4.82 23.13
C ALA A 108 -27.15 -4.36 22.94
N LEU A 109 -27.38 -3.04 22.77
CA LEU A 109 -28.70 -2.48 22.48
C LEU A 109 -29.24 -2.95 21.13
N ALA A 110 -28.41 -3.01 20.10
CA ALA A 110 -28.77 -3.54 18.78
C ALA A 110 -29.15 -5.03 18.85
N ILE A 111 -28.41 -5.82 19.62
CA ILE A 111 -28.75 -7.23 19.87
C ILE A 111 -30.07 -7.32 20.64
N GLY A 112 -30.28 -6.48 21.67
CA GLY A 112 -31.53 -6.39 22.44
C GLY A 112 -32.75 -6.10 21.54
N TYR A 113 -32.60 -5.14 20.62
CA TYR A 113 -33.60 -4.89 19.57
C TYR A 113 -33.90 -6.17 18.75
N GLY A 114 -32.88 -6.91 18.34
CA GLY A 114 -33.05 -8.16 17.60
C GLY A 114 -33.80 -9.24 18.38
N VAL A 115 -33.49 -9.39 19.67
CA VAL A 115 -34.21 -10.32 20.55
C VAL A 115 -35.69 -9.92 20.66
N LEU A 116 -35.98 -8.62 20.85
CA LEU A 116 -37.36 -8.13 20.89
C LEU A 116 -38.08 -8.39 19.56
N ALA A 117 -37.40 -8.19 18.42
CA ALA A 117 -37.97 -8.44 17.09
C ALA A 117 -38.29 -9.95 16.87
N LEU A 118 -37.45 -10.83 17.39
CA LEU A 118 -37.70 -12.28 17.33
C LEU A 118 -38.82 -12.71 18.26
N CYS A 119 -38.95 -12.13 19.46
CA CYS A 119 -39.99 -12.46 20.42
C CYS A 119 -41.36 -11.88 20.01
N PHE A 120 -41.38 -10.70 19.40
CA PHE A 120 -42.60 -9.98 19.07
C PHE A 120 -42.64 -9.55 17.59
N PRO A 121 -42.60 -10.50 16.63
CA PRO A 121 -42.44 -10.17 15.20
C PRO A 121 -43.61 -9.39 14.63
N ARG A 122 -44.85 -9.69 15.03
CA ARG A 122 -46.05 -8.98 14.60
C ARG A 122 -46.10 -7.54 15.11
N LEU A 123 -45.76 -7.33 16.39
CA LEU A 123 -45.67 -5.97 16.96
C LEU A 123 -44.64 -5.14 16.25
N ARG A 124 -43.46 -5.70 15.97
CA ARG A 124 -42.41 -5.00 15.17
C ARG A 124 -42.94 -4.63 13.79
N ALA A 125 -43.58 -5.57 13.09
CA ALA A 125 -44.05 -5.36 11.73
C ALA A 125 -45.16 -4.32 11.64
N TYR A 126 -46.19 -4.43 12.46
CA TYR A 126 -47.37 -3.57 12.37
C TYR A 126 -47.22 -2.25 13.13
N GLU A 127 -46.62 -2.24 14.31
CA GLU A 127 -46.58 -1.07 15.16
C GLU A 127 -45.28 -0.28 15.04
N PHE A 128 -44.11 -0.90 14.80
CA PHE A 128 -42.88 -0.20 14.60
C PHE A 128 -42.70 0.23 13.11
N SER A 129 -42.74 -0.71 12.21
CA SER A 129 -42.55 -0.42 10.77
C SER A 129 -43.81 0.24 10.16
N GLY A 130 -45.00 -0.07 10.65
CA GLY A 130 -46.25 0.51 10.18
C GLY A 130 -46.50 1.95 10.67
N SER A 131 -46.11 2.27 11.91
CA SER A 131 -46.28 3.63 12.48
C SER A 131 -45.47 4.70 11.77
N LEU A 132 -44.33 4.34 11.19
CA LEU A 132 -43.51 5.24 10.38
C LEU A 132 -44.23 5.65 9.08
N SER A 133 -45.33 4.99 8.71
CA SER A 133 -46.17 5.32 7.53
C SER A 133 -47.38 6.19 7.84
N GLY A 134 -47.53 6.75 9.05
CA GLY A 134 -48.54 7.78 9.34
C GLY A 134 -49.65 7.40 10.32
N SER A 135 -49.53 6.29 11.08
CA SER A 135 -50.44 5.96 12.16
C SER A 135 -49.96 6.54 13.52
N GLU A 136 -50.87 6.64 14.50
CA GLU A 136 -50.50 7.13 15.84
C GLU A 136 -49.44 6.21 16.48
N LEU A 137 -48.43 6.83 17.14
CA LEU A 137 -47.34 6.12 17.81
C LEU A 137 -47.88 5.44 19.08
N GLY A 138 -48.12 4.14 19.05
CA GLY A 138 -48.48 3.35 20.19
C GLY A 138 -47.34 3.07 21.17
N PRO A 139 -47.63 2.65 22.43
CA PRO A 139 -46.58 2.30 23.40
C PRO A 139 -45.60 1.25 22.90
N SER A 140 -46.04 0.30 22.11
CA SER A 140 -45.21 -0.77 21.54
C SER A 140 -44.16 -0.27 20.55
N PHE A 141 -44.40 0.90 19.90
CA PHE A 141 -43.39 1.57 19.06
C PHE A 141 -42.13 1.87 19.86
N TYR A 142 -42.29 2.43 21.05
CA TYR A 142 -41.14 2.81 21.89
C TYR A 142 -40.33 1.63 22.39
N MET A 143 -40.91 0.46 22.47
CA MET A 143 -40.21 -0.79 22.86
C MET A 143 -39.08 -1.09 21.84
N PHE A 144 -39.27 -0.84 20.55
CA PHE A 144 -38.28 -1.03 19.50
C PHE A 144 -37.46 0.23 19.21
N ALA A 145 -38.10 1.41 19.24
CA ALA A 145 -37.48 2.68 18.88
C ALA A 145 -36.42 3.14 19.88
N ILE A 146 -36.64 2.90 21.20
CA ILE A 146 -35.69 3.37 22.24
C ILE A 146 -34.35 2.63 22.15
N PRO A 147 -34.27 1.27 22.16
CA PRO A 147 -32.98 0.60 22.10
C PRO A 147 -32.24 0.88 20.79
N LEU A 148 -32.96 0.95 19.66
CA LEU A 148 -32.37 1.22 18.35
C LEU A 148 -31.87 2.67 18.25
N GLY A 149 -32.69 3.65 18.66
CA GLY A 149 -32.34 5.06 18.68
C GLY A 149 -31.16 5.39 19.60
N LEU A 150 -31.16 4.83 20.81
CA LEU A 150 -30.06 5.00 21.75
C LEU A 150 -28.77 4.37 21.22
N SER A 151 -28.87 3.17 20.61
CA SER A 151 -27.75 2.52 19.94
C SER A 151 -27.15 3.41 18.84
N LEU A 152 -27.98 4.04 18.00
CA LEU A 152 -27.56 4.93 16.93
C LEU A 152 -26.88 6.21 17.48
N VAL A 153 -27.45 6.83 18.49
CA VAL A 153 -26.87 8.03 19.13
C VAL A 153 -25.49 7.74 19.71
N LEU A 154 -25.34 6.61 20.43
CA LEU A 154 -24.04 6.20 20.97
C LEU A 154 -23.01 5.90 19.86
N GLY A 155 -23.45 5.30 18.76
CA GLY A 155 -22.61 5.04 17.59
C GLY A 155 -22.11 6.32 16.94
N ILE A 156 -23.01 7.28 16.67
CA ILE A 156 -22.65 8.58 16.07
C ILE A 156 -21.72 9.36 17.01
N ALA A 157 -22.04 9.44 18.30
CA ALA A 157 -21.19 10.11 19.28
C ALA A 157 -19.76 9.53 19.33
N SER A 158 -19.66 8.19 19.31
CA SER A 158 -18.36 7.50 19.26
C SER A 158 -17.63 7.72 17.94
N GLY A 159 -18.35 7.83 16.81
CA GLY A 159 -17.81 8.18 15.51
C GLY A 159 -17.18 9.60 15.52
N VAL A 160 -17.89 10.59 16.04
CA VAL A 160 -17.39 11.97 16.19
C VAL A 160 -16.16 12.00 17.12
N MET A 161 -16.21 11.29 18.26
CA MET A 161 -15.05 11.19 19.15
C MET A 161 -13.84 10.52 18.46
N THR A 162 -14.08 9.58 17.55
CA THR A 162 -13.02 8.93 16.78
C THR A 162 -12.42 9.88 15.76
N LEU A 163 -13.24 10.67 15.09
CA LEU A 163 -12.80 11.68 14.11
C LEU A 163 -11.89 12.74 14.78
N ASN A 164 -12.23 13.19 16.00
CA ASN A 164 -11.44 14.15 16.75
C ASN A 164 -10.05 13.65 17.18
N ARG A 165 -9.81 12.35 17.13
CA ARG A 165 -8.50 11.72 17.41
C ARG A 165 -7.53 11.74 16.24
N ARG A 166 -7.91 12.34 15.12
CA ARG A 166 -7.11 12.42 13.89
C ARG A 166 -6.64 11.04 13.43
N PRO A 167 -7.56 10.16 13.05
CA PRO A 167 -7.19 8.88 12.43
C PRO A 167 -6.38 9.13 11.17
N ASP A 168 -5.77 8.08 10.64
CA ASP A 168 -5.10 8.14 9.34
C ASP A 168 -5.97 8.79 8.26
N ILE A 169 -5.35 9.55 7.35
CA ILE A 169 -6.07 10.36 6.34
C ILE A 169 -7.08 9.52 5.55
N ALA A 170 -6.73 8.28 5.20
CA ALA A 170 -7.63 7.40 4.47
C ALA A 170 -8.82 6.96 5.32
N GLU A 171 -8.60 6.52 6.55
CA GLU A 171 -9.70 6.15 7.48
C GLU A 171 -10.54 7.35 7.89
N ARG A 172 -9.94 8.54 7.96
CA ARG A 172 -10.67 9.79 8.19
C ARG A 172 -11.71 10.05 7.11
N GLN A 173 -11.37 9.82 5.83
CA GLN A 173 -12.32 10.02 4.72
C GLN A 173 -13.51 9.06 4.80
N ARG A 174 -13.27 7.78 5.11
CA ARG A 174 -14.35 6.81 5.35
C ARG A 174 -15.26 7.24 6.51
N LEU A 175 -14.66 7.69 7.61
CA LEU A 175 -15.39 8.11 8.80
C LEU A 175 -16.21 9.38 8.57
N VAL A 176 -15.66 10.36 7.86
CA VAL A 176 -16.36 11.57 7.46
C VAL A 176 -17.54 11.23 6.55
N ALA A 177 -17.33 10.37 5.54
CA ALA A 177 -18.39 9.93 4.64
C ALA A 177 -19.50 9.17 5.39
N PHE A 178 -19.13 8.31 6.35
CA PHE A 178 -20.11 7.61 7.21
C PHE A 178 -20.95 8.60 8.03
N LEU A 179 -20.32 9.56 8.71
CA LEU A 179 -21.00 10.56 9.50
C LEU A 179 -21.85 11.51 8.64
N ALA A 180 -21.40 11.82 7.43
CA ALA A 180 -22.16 12.63 6.47
C ALA A 180 -23.37 11.87 5.88
N ALA A 181 -23.24 10.55 5.70
CA ALA A 181 -24.32 9.68 5.22
C ALA A 181 -25.38 9.41 6.32
N ALA A 182 -24.97 9.40 7.60
CA ALA A 182 -25.83 9.02 8.73
C ALA A 182 -27.14 9.83 8.83
N PRO A 183 -27.18 11.16 8.63
CA PRO A 183 -28.44 11.92 8.64
C PRO A 183 -29.43 11.48 7.56
N PHE A 184 -28.95 11.19 6.35
CA PHE A 184 -29.80 10.71 5.24
C PHE A 184 -30.35 9.32 5.53
N MET A 185 -29.52 8.45 6.10
CA MET A 185 -29.94 7.11 6.50
C MET A 185 -30.95 7.16 7.66
N ALA A 186 -30.73 8.01 8.66
CA ALA A 186 -31.68 8.23 9.75
C ALA A 186 -33.00 8.83 9.26
N LEU A 187 -32.93 9.81 8.37
CA LEU A 187 -34.12 10.45 7.79
C LEU A 187 -34.92 9.47 6.94
N SER A 188 -34.27 8.53 6.24
CA SER A 188 -34.98 7.50 5.46
C SER A 188 -35.88 6.60 6.30
N VAL A 189 -35.59 6.43 7.60
CA VAL A 189 -36.42 5.67 8.52
C VAL A 189 -37.69 6.45 8.94
N ALA A 190 -37.58 7.79 9.01
CA ALA A 190 -38.67 8.67 9.46
C ALA A 190 -39.60 9.15 8.33
N LEU A 191 -39.19 8.98 7.08
CA LEU A 191 -39.93 9.48 5.91
C LEU A 191 -40.95 8.44 5.40
N PRO A 192 -42.03 8.91 4.68
CA PRO A 192 -42.94 8.02 3.99
C PRO A 192 -42.21 7.06 3.05
N ILE A 193 -42.81 5.88 2.86
CA ILE A 193 -42.24 4.78 2.05
C ILE A 193 -41.89 5.19 0.59
N SER A 194 -42.48 6.28 0.07
CA SER A 194 -42.17 6.82 -1.24
C SER A 194 -40.84 7.61 -1.29
N LEU A 195 -40.46 8.27 -0.20
CA LEU A 195 -39.27 9.14 -0.12
C LEU A 195 -38.10 8.42 0.61
N ALA A 196 -38.38 7.47 1.47
CA ALA A 196 -37.38 6.73 2.22
C ALA A 196 -36.27 6.12 1.35
N PRO A 197 -36.56 5.47 0.19
CA PRO A 197 -35.53 4.91 -0.68
C PRO A 197 -34.64 5.96 -1.35
N VAL A 198 -35.19 7.15 -1.64
CA VAL A 198 -34.43 8.25 -2.25
C VAL A 198 -33.38 8.73 -1.23
N MET A 199 -33.77 8.93 0.02
CA MET A 199 -32.84 9.36 1.09
C MET A 199 -31.80 8.29 1.40
N SER A 200 -32.17 7.03 1.47
CA SER A 200 -31.21 5.95 1.67
C SER A 200 -30.22 5.82 0.51
N SER A 201 -30.68 5.94 -0.73
CA SER A 201 -29.82 5.93 -1.91
C SER A 201 -28.85 7.11 -1.92
N PHE A 202 -29.32 8.31 -1.52
CA PHE A 202 -28.46 9.49 -1.39
C PHE A 202 -27.39 9.30 -0.31
N GLY A 203 -27.76 8.77 0.85
CA GLY A 203 -26.80 8.42 1.91
C GLY A 203 -25.75 7.41 1.43
N MET A 204 -26.18 6.38 0.67
CA MET A 204 -25.27 5.42 0.07
C MET A 204 -24.32 6.05 -0.95
N LEU A 205 -24.80 7.01 -1.76
CA LEU A 205 -23.96 7.74 -2.72
C LEU A 205 -22.89 8.56 -2.00
N VAL A 206 -23.26 9.28 -0.95
CA VAL A 206 -22.30 10.03 -0.09
C VAL A 206 -21.23 9.08 0.46
N PHE A 207 -21.64 7.92 0.93
CA PHE A 207 -20.71 6.92 1.43
C PHE A 207 -19.81 6.35 0.33
N LEU A 208 -20.34 6.12 -0.88
CA LEU A 208 -19.58 5.66 -2.05
C LEU A 208 -18.46 6.64 -2.43
N VAL A 209 -18.74 7.95 -2.40
CA VAL A 209 -17.71 8.97 -2.65
C VAL A 209 -16.55 8.84 -1.66
N GLY A 210 -16.86 8.67 -0.37
CA GLY A 210 -15.82 8.43 0.65
C GLY A 210 -15.05 7.13 0.44
N ALA A 211 -15.72 6.08 -0.02
CA ALA A 211 -15.11 4.81 -0.36
C ALA A 211 -14.11 4.95 -1.52
N VAL A 212 -14.51 5.63 -2.58
CA VAL A 212 -13.64 5.92 -3.74
C VAL A 212 -12.43 6.75 -3.31
N GLN A 213 -12.63 7.80 -2.52
CA GLN A 213 -11.54 8.63 -2.01
C GLN A 213 -10.55 7.82 -1.18
N TYR A 214 -11.03 6.90 -0.33
CA TYR A 214 -10.17 5.99 0.41
C TYR A 214 -9.26 5.18 -0.51
N HIS A 215 -9.81 4.53 -1.53
CA HIS A 215 -9.04 3.72 -2.47
C HIS A 215 -8.04 4.56 -3.29
N VAL A 216 -8.41 5.78 -3.69
CA VAL A 216 -7.50 6.71 -4.37
C VAL A 216 -6.32 7.10 -3.47
N ILE A 217 -6.57 7.39 -2.19
CA ILE A 217 -5.51 7.73 -1.23
C ILE A 217 -4.58 6.53 -1.01
N GLN A 218 -5.12 5.34 -0.84
CA GLN A 218 -4.32 4.12 -0.65
C GLN A 218 -3.50 3.79 -1.90
N GLY A 219 -4.07 3.93 -3.09
CA GLY A 219 -3.36 3.76 -4.37
C GLY A 219 -2.19 4.73 -4.53
N ARG A 220 -2.41 6.02 -4.22
CA ARG A 220 -1.34 7.05 -4.26
C ARG A 220 -0.23 6.76 -3.26
N ARG A 221 -0.55 6.26 -2.07
CA ARG A 221 0.44 5.85 -1.07
C ARG A 221 1.27 4.66 -1.53
N ALA A 222 0.61 3.64 -2.06
CA ALA A 222 1.31 2.48 -2.61
C ALA A 222 2.26 2.88 -3.75
N GLN A 223 1.81 3.75 -4.66
CA GLN A 223 2.62 4.29 -5.74
C GLN A 223 3.78 5.17 -5.23
N PHE A 224 3.57 5.95 -4.17
CA PHE A 224 4.64 6.74 -3.57
C PHE A 224 5.69 5.83 -2.91
N LEU A 225 5.26 4.83 -2.14
CA LEU A 225 6.17 3.88 -1.49
C LEU A 225 6.96 3.04 -2.50
N SER A 226 6.37 2.71 -3.66
CA SER A 226 7.08 1.98 -4.70
C SER A 226 8.28 2.75 -5.29
N ARG A 227 8.33 4.08 -5.16
CA ARG A 227 9.47 4.90 -5.60
C ARG A 227 10.73 4.73 -4.73
N PHE A 228 10.59 4.18 -3.53
CA PHE A 228 11.73 3.85 -2.64
C PHE A 228 12.30 2.45 -2.89
N LEU A 229 11.64 1.67 -3.75
CA LEU A 229 12.14 0.37 -4.22
C LEU A 229 12.70 0.54 -5.64
N ALA A 230 13.72 -0.22 -5.96
CA ALA A 230 14.14 -0.31 -7.36
C ALA A 230 12.94 -0.77 -8.22
N PRO A 231 12.71 -0.17 -9.41
CA PRO A 231 11.52 -0.47 -10.23
C PRO A 231 11.31 -1.96 -10.48
N GLN A 232 12.38 -2.71 -10.70
CA GLN A 232 12.35 -4.16 -10.93
C GLN A 232 11.90 -4.94 -9.68
N VAL A 233 12.27 -4.47 -8.47
CA VAL A 233 11.83 -5.06 -7.19
C VAL A 233 10.36 -4.74 -6.95
N ALA A 234 9.92 -3.51 -7.24
CA ALA A 234 8.52 -3.11 -7.13
C ALA A 234 7.63 -3.94 -8.06
N GLU A 235 8.09 -4.21 -9.30
CA GLU A 235 7.40 -5.05 -10.27
C GLU A 235 7.30 -6.51 -9.79
N LEU A 236 8.40 -7.08 -9.29
CA LEU A 236 8.42 -8.42 -8.70
C LEU A 236 7.41 -8.56 -7.55
N VAL A 237 7.35 -7.56 -6.67
CA VAL A 237 6.38 -7.52 -5.56
C VAL A 237 4.94 -7.44 -6.10
N ARG A 238 4.71 -6.68 -7.16
CA ARG A 238 3.40 -6.53 -7.80
C ARG A 238 2.92 -7.82 -8.45
N GLU A 239 3.79 -8.52 -9.18
CA GLU A 239 3.44 -9.73 -9.93
C GLU A 239 3.33 -10.97 -9.05
N GLN A 240 4.28 -11.16 -8.14
CA GLN A 240 4.42 -12.40 -7.37
C GLN A 240 4.02 -12.26 -5.90
N GLY A 241 3.70 -11.04 -5.46
CA GLY A 241 3.42 -10.72 -4.06
C GLY A 241 4.67 -10.61 -3.19
N LEU A 242 4.50 -9.98 -2.03
CA LEU A 242 5.60 -9.70 -1.10
C LEU A 242 6.29 -10.99 -0.62
N ALA A 243 5.55 -12.06 -0.36
CA ALA A 243 6.09 -13.33 0.15
C ALA A 243 7.03 -14.03 -0.84
N SER A 244 6.81 -13.89 -2.14
CA SER A 244 7.70 -14.42 -3.19
C SER A 244 8.92 -13.53 -3.38
N ALA A 245 8.72 -12.22 -3.40
CA ALA A 245 9.80 -11.24 -3.56
C ALA A 245 10.79 -11.25 -2.38
N THR A 246 10.35 -11.66 -1.17
CA THR A 246 11.19 -11.77 0.03
C THR A 246 12.02 -13.05 0.08
N ARG A 247 11.79 -14.01 -0.83
CA ARG A 247 12.51 -15.28 -0.80
C ARG A 247 13.98 -15.08 -1.18
N GLU A 248 14.87 -15.54 -0.30
CA GLU A 248 16.30 -15.55 -0.57
C GLU A 248 16.65 -16.52 -1.72
N GLN A 249 17.47 -16.05 -2.65
CA GLN A 249 17.95 -16.81 -3.79
C GLN A 249 19.46 -16.58 -4.00
N THR A 250 20.19 -17.62 -4.30
CA THR A 250 21.59 -17.51 -4.73
C THR A 250 21.66 -17.60 -6.24
N LEU A 251 22.17 -16.56 -6.88
CA LEU A 251 22.23 -16.40 -8.33
C LEU A 251 23.64 -16.07 -8.77
N GLU A 252 24.07 -16.55 -9.93
CA GLU A 252 25.24 -16.00 -10.60
C GLU A 252 24.82 -14.74 -11.32
N LEU A 253 25.46 -13.62 -11.01
CA LEU A 253 25.15 -12.29 -11.53
C LEU A 253 26.40 -11.42 -11.60
N SER A 254 26.30 -10.25 -12.22
CA SER A 254 27.34 -9.24 -12.23
C SER A 254 26.98 -8.04 -11.36
N VAL A 255 27.97 -7.51 -10.67
CA VAL A 255 27.87 -6.32 -9.83
C VAL A 255 28.70 -5.22 -10.48
N VAL A 256 28.08 -4.07 -10.73
CA VAL A 256 28.76 -2.86 -11.19
C VAL A 256 28.75 -1.87 -10.04
N CYS A 257 29.93 -1.39 -9.67
CA CYS A 257 30.11 -0.35 -8.66
C CYS A 257 30.75 0.87 -9.32
N CYS A 258 30.22 2.07 -9.06
CA CYS A 258 30.81 3.31 -9.49
C CYS A 258 30.81 4.35 -8.38
N ASP A 259 31.82 5.25 -8.37
CA ASP A 259 32.06 6.18 -7.28
C ASP A 259 32.83 7.40 -7.75
N LEU A 260 32.48 8.59 -7.23
CA LEU A 260 33.14 9.83 -7.62
C LEU A 260 34.48 10.02 -6.91
N ARG A 261 35.53 10.31 -7.65
CA ARG A 261 36.84 10.62 -7.12
C ARG A 261 36.95 12.09 -6.69
N GLY A 262 37.54 12.32 -5.52
CA GLY A 262 37.69 13.67 -5.00
C GLY A 262 36.43 14.27 -4.37
N PHE A 263 35.33 13.52 -4.32
CA PHE A 263 34.01 14.01 -3.86
C PHE A 263 34.04 14.52 -2.41
N THR A 264 34.77 13.88 -1.50
CA THR A 264 34.84 14.31 -0.10
C THR A 264 35.45 15.72 0.02
N ALA A 265 36.55 16.01 -0.70
CA ALA A 265 37.17 17.34 -0.70
C ALA A 265 36.27 18.35 -1.40
N PHE A 266 35.65 17.94 -2.51
CA PHE A 266 34.72 18.78 -3.27
C PHE A 266 33.50 19.17 -2.42
N SER A 267 32.87 18.23 -1.77
CA SER A 267 31.69 18.46 -0.92
C SER A 267 31.98 19.33 0.30
N ALA A 268 33.19 19.26 0.85
CA ALA A 268 33.62 20.10 1.96
C ALA A 268 33.86 21.58 1.55
N ALA A 269 34.21 21.79 0.30
CA ALA A 269 34.55 23.12 -0.23
C ALA A 269 33.41 23.79 -1.04
N THR A 270 32.32 23.05 -1.29
CA THR A 270 31.21 23.49 -2.16
C THR A 270 29.92 23.66 -1.35
N GLU A 271 29.10 24.63 -1.73
CA GLU A 271 27.79 24.85 -1.14
C GLU A 271 26.90 23.57 -1.26
N SER A 272 26.23 23.22 -0.17
CA SER A 272 25.41 21.98 -0.08
C SER A 272 24.33 21.87 -1.16
N GLY A 273 23.74 23.01 -1.59
CA GLY A 273 22.76 23.05 -2.68
C GLY A 273 23.35 22.57 -4.01
N LYS A 274 24.56 23.01 -4.35
CA LYS A 274 25.31 22.61 -5.55
C LYS A 274 25.72 21.13 -5.48
N VAL A 275 26.14 20.65 -4.31
CA VAL A 275 26.49 19.23 -4.09
C VAL A 275 25.26 18.33 -4.34
N ILE A 276 24.08 18.70 -3.82
CA ILE A 276 22.83 17.95 -4.04
C ILE A 276 22.45 17.95 -5.53
N GLN A 277 22.62 19.07 -6.23
CA GLN A 277 22.35 19.14 -7.66
C GLN A 277 23.26 18.19 -8.46
N ILE A 278 24.55 18.17 -8.17
CA ILE A 278 25.54 17.27 -8.79
C ILE A 278 25.18 15.80 -8.54
N LEU A 279 24.83 15.43 -7.30
CA LEU A 279 24.41 14.07 -6.99
C LEU A 279 23.15 13.67 -7.74
N ARG A 280 22.18 14.58 -7.92
CA ARG A 280 20.98 14.29 -8.73
C ARG A 280 21.33 14.01 -10.19
N GLU A 281 22.13 14.88 -10.82
CA GLU A 281 22.56 14.69 -12.20
C GLU A 281 23.36 13.39 -12.37
N TYR A 282 24.21 13.06 -11.39
CA TYR A 282 24.97 11.81 -11.36
C TYR A 282 24.04 10.57 -11.25
N TYR A 283 23.11 10.58 -10.29
CA TYR A 283 22.18 9.47 -10.11
C TYR A 283 21.24 9.30 -11.30
N ASP A 284 20.80 10.39 -11.93
CA ASP A 284 19.96 10.33 -13.12
C ASP A 284 20.72 9.68 -14.29
N ALA A 285 21.98 10.05 -14.50
CA ALA A 285 22.82 9.48 -15.56
C ALA A 285 23.11 7.99 -15.33
N VAL A 286 23.49 7.61 -14.09
CA VAL A 286 23.73 6.20 -13.71
C VAL A 286 22.45 5.39 -13.79
N GLY A 287 21.32 5.98 -13.35
CA GLY A 287 20.01 5.35 -13.40
C GLY A 287 19.55 5.06 -14.83
N ALA A 288 19.72 6.01 -15.74
CA ALA A 288 19.41 5.82 -17.14
C ALA A 288 20.28 4.73 -17.78
N ALA A 289 21.58 4.71 -17.49
CA ALA A 289 22.51 3.68 -17.94
C ALA A 289 22.13 2.29 -17.38
N ALA A 290 21.78 2.19 -16.10
CA ALA A 290 21.33 0.93 -15.49
C ALA A 290 20.05 0.41 -16.15
N ALA A 291 19.08 1.30 -16.37
CA ALA A 291 17.81 0.94 -17.00
C ALA A 291 17.97 0.41 -18.43
N SER A 292 18.92 0.96 -19.22
CA SER A 292 19.13 0.55 -20.62
C SER A 292 19.57 -0.91 -20.77
N VAL A 293 20.21 -1.49 -19.74
CA VAL A 293 20.67 -2.89 -19.72
C VAL A 293 19.82 -3.79 -18.82
N GLY A 294 18.75 -3.27 -18.21
CA GLY A 294 17.93 -3.99 -17.24
C GLY A 294 18.61 -4.17 -15.87
N GLY A 295 19.61 -3.34 -15.56
CA GLY A 295 20.30 -3.35 -14.27
C GLY A 295 19.43 -2.78 -13.14
N THR A 296 19.60 -3.31 -11.94
CA THR A 296 18.87 -2.90 -10.73
C THR A 296 19.80 -2.13 -9.79
N ILE A 297 19.50 -0.87 -9.54
CA ILE A 297 20.23 -0.11 -8.52
C ILE A 297 19.89 -0.69 -7.15
N LYS A 298 20.88 -1.25 -6.47
CA LYS A 298 20.75 -1.82 -5.14
C LYS A 298 20.94 -0.77 -4.06
N ASP A 299 21.95 0.08 -4.23
CA ASP A 299 22.34 1.05 -3.22
C ASP A 299 22.85 2.34 -3.84
N GLN A 300 22.54 3.46 -3.19
CA GLN A 300 23.05 4.80 -3.46
C GLN A 300 23.52 5.38 -2.12
N ALA A 301 24.82 5.34 -1.86
CA ALA A 301 25.39 5.76 -0.60
C ALA A 301 26.42 6.90 -0.83
N GLY A 302 25.99 8.14 -0.60
CA GLY A 302 26.81 9.30 -0.88
C GLY A 302 27.10 9.42 -2.38
N ASP A 303 28.35 9.29 -2.80
CA ASP A 303 28.83 9.33 -4.18
C ASP A 303 28.99 7.93 -4.81
N GLY A 304 28.76 6.86 -4.02
CA GLY A 304 28.82 5.48 -4.48
C GLY A 304 27.48 4.94 -4.96
N VAL A 305 27.47 4.22 -6.09
CA VAL A 305 26.31 3.49 -6.59
C VAL A 305 26.66 2.03 -6.85
N LEU A 306 25.82 1.11 -6.35
CA LEU A 306 25.96 -0.30 -6.56
C LEU A 306 24.76 -0.84 -7.37
N ILE A 307 25.06 -1.51 -8.49
CA ILE A 307 24.09 -1.97 -9.47
C ILE A 307 24.25 -3.49 -9.64
N LEU A 308 23.13 -4.20 -9.66
CA LEU A 308 23.07 -5.63 -9.94
C LEU A 308 22.58 -5.84 -11.37
N VAL A 309 23.25 -6.69 -12.12
CA VAL A 309 22.84 -7.13 -13.46
C VAL A 309 22.62 -8.63 -13.41
N GLY A 310 21.36 -9.08 -13.57
CA GLY A 310 20.95 -10.47 -13.39
C GLY A 310 20.15 -10.74 -12.12
N ALA A 311 19.74 -9.70 -11.39
CA ALA A 311 18.80 -9.80 -10.28
C ALA A 311 18.00 -8.48 -10.12
N PRO A 312 16.71 -8.53 -9.72
CA PRO A 312 15.90 -9.74 -9.51
C PRO A 312 15.53 -10.46 -10.80
N ILE A 313 15.69 -9.78 -11.97
CA ILE A 313 15.47 -10.38 -13.30
C ILE A 313 16.75 -11.06 -13.74
N ARG A 314 16.67 -12.36 -14.06
CA ARG A 314 17.82 -13.16 -14.50
C ARG A 314 18.15 -12.86 -15.96
N PHE A 315 19.45 -12.72 -16.24
CA PHE A 315 20.00 -12.62 -17.59
C PHE A 315 21.16 -13.59 -17.74
N GLU A 316 21.14 -14.44 -18.77
CA GLU A 316 22.27 -15.33 -19.07
C GLU A 316 23.50 -14.55 -19.52
N ASP A 317 23.30 -13.40 -20.17
CA ASP A 317 24.32 -12.49 -20.68
C ASP A 317 24.69 -11.36 -19.67
N HIS A 318 24.44 -11.56 -18.36
CA HIS A 318 24.62 -10.57 -17.32
C HIS A 318 26.02 -9.92 -17.33
N ALA A 319 27.08 -10.71 -17.60
CA ALA A 319 28.44 -10.21 -17.63
C ALA A 319 28.69 -9.24 -18.81
N HIS A 320 28.11 -9.57 -19.99
CA HIS A 320 28.20 -8.69 -21.16
C HIS A 320 27.46 -7.38 -20.95
N ARG A 321 26.23 -7.44 -20.44
CA ARG A 321 25.44 -6.26 -20.07
C ARG A 321 26.12 -5.39 -19.01
N ALA A 322 26.81 -6.01 -18.04
CA ALA A 322 27.55 -5.29 -17.03
C ALA A 322 28.75 -4.51 -17.60
N LEU A 323 29.45 -5.06 -18.60
CA LEU A 323 30.51 -4.33 -19.31
C LEU A 323 29.96 -3.19 -20.16
N GLU A 324 28.84 -3.36 -20.83
CA GLU A 324 28.14 -2.34 -21.58
C GLU A 324 27.70 -1.18 -20.63
N LEU A 325 27.12 -1.55 -19.48
CA LEU A 325 26.78 -0.60 -18.43
C LEU A 325 27.98 0.20 -17.96
N ALA A 326 29.09 -0.49 -17.65
CA ALA A 326 30.32 0.17 -17.19
C ALA A 326 30.91 1.15 -18.23
N ARG A 327 30.83 0.81 -19.52
CA ARG A 327 31.22 1.73 -20.63
C ARG A 327 30.34 2.96 -20.67
N THR A 328 29.02 2.79 -20.57
CA THR A 328 28.04 3.87 -20.60
C THR A 328 28.21 4.80 -19.40
N ILE A 329 28.37 4.24 -18.19
CA ILE A 329 28.62 5.01 -16.96
C ILE A 329 29.94 5.78 -17.08
N ARG A 330 31.02 5.17 -17.58
CA ARG A 330 32.29 5.85 -17.79
C ARG A 330 32.16 7.04 -18.76
N ALA A 331 31.53 6.82 -19.91
CA ALA A 331 31.38 7.87 -20.93
C ALA A 331 30.59 9.07 -20.42
N SER A 332 29.43 8.84 -19.81
CA SER A 332 28.61 9.90 -19.20
C SER A 332 29.31 10.54 -18.00
N GLY A 333 29.95 9.76 -17.15
CA GLY A 333 30.61 10.22 -15.95
C GLY A 333 31.84 11.12 -16.25
N VAL A 334 32.64 10.79 -17.28
CA VAL A 334 33.74 11.65 -17.71
C VAL A 334 33.21 13.03 -18.15
N THR A 335 32.14 13.04 -18.94
CA THR A 335 31.51 14.30 -19.40
C THR A 335 30.98 15.13 -18.22
N LEU A 336 30.30 14.48 -17.27
CA LEU A 336 29.71 15.15 -16.12
C LEU A 336 30.77 15.68 -15.16
N THR A 337 31.78 14.85 -14.81
CA THR A 337 32.87 15.27 -13.90
C THR A 337 33.71 16.42 -14.47
N ALA A 338 33.96 16.43 -15.78
CA ALA A 338 34.62 17.55 -16.43
C ALA A 338 33.82 18.86 -16.32
N ARG A 339 32.48 18.78 -16.42
CA ARG A 339 31.60 19.95 -16.29
C ARG A 339 31.48 20.46 -14.85
N TRP A 340 31.57 19.57 -13.87
CA TRP A 340 31.43 19.93 -12.45
C TRP A 340 32.74 20.38 -11.80
N SER A 341 33.88 19.96 -12.34
CA SER A 341 35.21 20.38 -11.86
C SER A 341 35.43 21.87 -12.06
N ASP A 342 35.97 22.52 -11.05
CA ASP A 342 36.24 23.98 -11.05
C ASP A 342 37.57 24.26 -10.33
N GLY A 343 38.51 24.90 -11.03
CA GLY A 343 39.81 25.22 -10.51
C GLY A 343 40.57 24.01 -9.94
N ASP A 344 40.91 24.07 -8.64
CA ASP A 344 41.62 23.02 -7.92
C ASP A 344 40.70 21.88 -7.46
N LEU A 345 39.37 22.05 -7.58
CA LEU A 345 38.39 21.05 -7.16
C LEU A 345 38.07 20.14 -8.34
N GLN A 346 38.87 19.09 -8.50
CA GLN A 346 38.70 18.11 -9.57
C GLN A 346 37.87 16.92 -9.11
N LEU A 347 36.82 16.62 -9.88
CA LEU A 347 36.01 15.39 -9.71
C LEU A 347 36.42 14.37 -10.78
N GLY A 348 36.42 13.12 -10.41
CA GLY A 348 36.63 11.99 -11.31
C GLY A 348 35.57 10.91 -11.10
N LEU A 349 35.61 9.86 -11.90
CA LEU A 349 34.73 8.68 -11.77
C LEU A 349 35.58 7.41 -11.90
N GLY A 350 35.48 6.50 -10.92
CA GLY A 350 35.99 5.13 -10.98
C GLY A 350 34.82 4.15 -11.13
N VAL A 351 35.01 3.11 -11.92
CA VAL A 351 34.01 2.06 -12.13
C VAL A 351 34.64 0.68 -11.97
N ALA A 352 33.91 -0.27 -11.42
CA ALA A 352 34.36 -1.67 -11.39
C ALA A 352 33.21 -2.62 -11.67
N VAL A 353 33.55 -3.78 -12.24
CA VAL A 353 32.65 -4.89 -12.52
C VAL A 353 33.22 -6.16 -11.91
N ALA A 354 32.39 -6.92 -11.20
CA ALA A 354 32.73 -8.25 -10.72
C ALA A 354 31.55 -9.20 -10.84
N SER A 355 31.79 -10.44 -11.25
CA SER A 355 30.76 -11.47 -11.43
C SER A 355 30.95 -12.63 -10.46
N GLY A 356 29.85 -13.30 -10.10
CA GLY A 356 29.87 -14.48 -9.26
C GLY A 356 28.56 -14.76 -8.58
N PHE A 357 28.56 -15.76 -7.69
CA PHE A 357 27.39 -16.12 -6.91
C PHE A 357 27.11 -15.10 -5.81
N VAL A 358 25.87 -14.62 -5.78
CA VAL A 358 25.37 -13.62 -4.83
C VAL A 358 24.02 -14.08 -4.30
N SER A 359 23.87 -14.08 -2.98
CA SER A 359 22.56 -14.27 -2.34
C SER A 359 21.82 -12.94 -2.38
N VAL A 360 20.64 -12.95 -2.99
CA VAL A 360 19.75 -11.78 -3.11
C VAL A 360 18.40 -12.07 -2.46
N GLY A 361 17.81 -11.08 -1.86
CA GLY A 361 16.51 -11.20 -1.20
C GLY A 361 16.17 -9.96 -0.40
N VAL A 362 14.93 -9.90 0.12
CA VAL A 362 14.53 -8.81 0.99
C VAL A 362 14.86 -9.17 2.44
N ILE A 363 15.71 -8.36 3.05
CA ILE A 363 16.08 -8.49 4.47
C ILE A 363 15.74 -7.22 5.24
N GLY A 364 15.59 -7.32 6.54
CA GLY A 364 15.38 -6.15 7.39
C GLY A 364 14.53 -6.44 8.62
N THR A 365 14.05 -5.36 9.23
CA THR A 365 13.17 -5.38 10.40
C THR A 365 11.71 -5.15 9.98
N ALA A 366 10.77 -5.30 10.91
CA ALA A 366 9.36 -4.98 10.66
C ALA A 366 9.13 -3.52 10.21
N SER A 367 10.07 -2.61 10.49
CA SER A 367 9.98 -1.17 10.17
C SER A 367 10.78 -0.76 8.93
N ARG A 368 11.73 -1.56 8.48
CA ARG A 368 12.58 -1.25 7.32
C ARG A 368 13.01 -2.52 6.61
N LEU A 369 12.59 -2.64 5.35
CA LEU A 369 12.97 -3.72 4.45
C LEU A 369 13.88 -3.18 3.35
N GLU A 370 14.91 -3.94 3.00
CA GLU A 370 15.83 -3.62 1.91
C GLU A 370 16.04 -4.84 1.02
N TYR A 371 16.11 -4.61 -0.30
CA TYR A 371 16.58 -5.63 -1.22
C TYR A 371 18.08 -5.75 -1.09
N ALA A 372 18.53 -6.83 -0.49
CA ALA A 372 19.93 -7.07 -0.19
C ALA A 372 20.59 -7.95 -1.25
N ALA A 373 21.89 -7.73 -1.41
CA ALA A 373 22.79 -8.57 -2.19
C ALA A 373 24.03 -8.83 -1.37
N VAL A 374 24.30 -10.11 -1.07
CA VAL A 374 25.44 -10.52 -0.22
C VAL A 374 26.24 -11.60 -0.94
N GLY A 375 27.52 -11.37 -1.13
CA GLY A 375 28.39 -12.34 -1.78
C GLY A 375 29.79 -11.79 -2.09
N PRO A 376 30.74 -12.69 -2.43
CA PRO A 376 32.12 -12.29 -2.76
C PRO A 376 32.19 -11.27 -3.90
N ALA A 377 31.35 -11.42 -4.96
CA ALA A 377 31.33 -10.51 -6.10
C ALA A 377 30.94 -9.08 -5.72
N VAL A 378 30.01 -8.90 -4.75
CA VAL A 378 29.62 -7.57 -4.26
C VAL A 378 30.81 -6.87 -3.57
N ASN A 379 31.49 -7.60 -2.70
CA ASN A 379 32.66 -7.07 -1.99
C ASN A 379 33.80 -6.79 -2.97
N LEU A 380 34.02 -7.67 -3.94
CA LEU A 380 35.09 -7.51 -4.94
C LEU A 380 34.84 -6.28 -5.83
N ALA A 381 33.61 -6.12 -6.34
CA ALA A 381 33.25 -4.92 -7.13
C ALA A 381 33.49 -3.63 -6.37
N SER A 382 33.06 -3.57 -5.09
CA SER A 382 33.27 -2.39 -4.25
C SER A 382 34.77 -2.11 -4.01
N ARG A 383 35.59 -3.14 -3.77
CA ARG A 383 37.03 -2.97 -3.55
C ARG A 383 37.77 -2.57 -4.83
N LEU A 384 37.47 -3.20 -5.95
CA LEU A 384 38.01 -2.79 -7.25
C LEU A 384 37.60 -1.36 -7.59
N CYS A 385 36.35 -1.00 -7.34
CA CYS A 385 35.87 0.37 -7.55
C CYS A 385 36.69 1.35 -6.73
N SER A 386 37.00 1.09 -5.46
CA SER A 386 37.81 1.97 -4.62
C SER A 386 39.23 2.20 -5.16
N GLU A 387 39.79 1.25 -5.90
CA GLU A 387 41.12 1.32 -6.50
C GLU A 387 41.14 1.89 -7.93
N ALA A 388 39.97 1.99 -8.57
CA ALA A 388 39.86 2.51 -9.94
C ALA A 388 40.18 4.01 -9.97
N ALA A 389 41.07 4.42 -10.84
CA ALA A 389 41.39 5.84 -11.08
C ALA A 389 40.27 6.56 -11.86
N HIS A 390 40.42 7.85 -12.07
CA HIS A 390 39.51 8.61 -12.95
C HIS A 390 39.42 7.98 -14.34
N ALA A 391 38.21 7.80 -14.84
CA ALA A 391 37.89 7.19 -16.15
C ALA A 391 38.33 5.72 -16.30
N GLU A 392 38.79 5.10 -15.21
CA GLU A 392 39.18 3.68 -15.21
C GLU A 392 37.99 2.77 -14.95
N VAL A 393 37.91 1.69 -15.71
CA VAL A 393 36.96 0.57 -15.47
C VAL A 393 37.76 -0.68 -15.18
N LEU A 394 37.67 -1.17 -13.94
CA LEU A 394 38.31 -2.41 -13.49
C LEU A 394 37.33 -3.58 -13.57
N VAL A 395 37.79 -4.70 -14.11
CA VAL A 395 36.96 -5.89 -14.30
C VAL A 395 37.66 -7.09 -13.66
N ASP A 396 36.93 -7.90 -12.94
CA ASP A 396 37.45 -9.12 -12.31
C ASP A 396 37.65 -10.26 -13.31
N GLU A 397 38.43 -11.27 -12.92
CA GLU A 397 38.76 -12.43 -13.74
C GLU A 397 37.50 -13.22 -14.13
N ARG A 398 36.52 -13.40 -13.21
CA ARG A 398 35.29 -14.16 -13.49
C ARG A 398 34.43 -13.50 -14.56
N THR A 399 34.29 -12.18 -14.53
CA THR A 399 33.58 -11.44 -15.60
C THR A 399 34.25 -11.66 -16.98
N VAL A 400 35.60 -11.63 -17.01
CA VAL A 400 36.36 -11.85 -18.24
C VAL A 400 36.17 -13.30 -18.77
N GLU A 401 36.15 -14.28 -17.88
CA GLU A 401 35.86 -15.68 -18.26
C GLU A 401 34.49 -15.83 -18.89
N LEU A 402 33.45 -15.22 -18.27
CA LEU A 402 32.06 -15.31 -18.73
C LEU A 402 31.85 -14.64 -20.10
N VAL A 403 32.52 -13.53 -20.34
CA VAL A 403 32.42 -12.81 -21.64
C VAL A 403 33.32 -13.43 -22.69
N GLY A 404 34.48 -13.94 -22.29
CA GLY A 404 35.53 -14.45 -23.20
C GLY A 404 36.37 -13.33 -23.82
N ILE A 405 37.67 -13.40 -23.67
CA ILE A 405 38.64 -12.39 -24.18
C ILE A 405 38.47 -12.19 -25.69
N ALA A 406 38.28 -13.25 -26.45
CA ALA A 406 38.11 -13.19 -27.90
C ALA A 406 36.86 -12.44 -28.33
N ARG A 407 35.76 -12.51 -27.54
CA ARG A 407 34.50 -11.80 -27.81
C ARG A 407 34.53 -10.36 -27.40
N SER A 408 35.48 -9.96 -26.52
CA SER A 408 35.66 -8.58 -26.11
C SER A 408 36.30 -7.68 -27.18
N GLY A 409 36.72 -8.26 -28.30
CA GLY A 409 37.39 -7.53 -29.39
C GLY A 409 38.72 -6.86 -28.96
N GLY A 410 39.44 -7.39 -27.95
CA GLY A 410 40.65 -6.81 -27.40
C GLY A 410 40.42 -5.66 -26.40
N ALA A 411 39.16 -5.38 -26.06
CA ALA A 411 38.83 -4.29 -25.14
C ALA A 411 39.20 -4.58 -23.67
N LEU A 412 39.48 -5.86 -23.31
CA LEU A 412 39.90 -6.27 -21.95
C LEU A 412 41.41 -6.51 -21.94
N VAL A 413 42.15 -5.67 -21.21
CA VAL A 413 43.59 -5.74 -21.09
C VAL A 413 43.97 -6.08 -19.67
N LEU A 414 44.88 -7.06 -19.47
CA LEU A 414 45.32 -7.48 -18.14
C LEU A 414 46.00 -6.30 -17.40
N SER A 415 45.55 -6.04 -16.20
CA SER A 415 46.13 -5.05 -15.29
C SER A 415 47.16 -5.68 -14.37
N THR A 416 48.00 -4.87 -13.76
CA THR A 416 48.86 -5.33 -12.65
C THR A 416 48.00 -5.82 -11.49
N PRO A 417 48.34 -6.97 -10.85
CA PRO A 417 47.59 -7.46 -9.69
C PRO A 417 47.54 -6.40 -8.57
N ARG A 418 46.33 -6.17 -8.03
CA ARG A 418 46.09 -5.13 -7.02
C ARG A 418 45.91 -5.74 -5.64
N LYS A 419 46.57 -5.14 -4.62
CA LYS A 419 46.38 -5.53 -3.24
C LYS A 419 45.13 -4.86 -2.70
N LEU A 420 44.05 -5.64 -2.57
CA LEU A 420 42.76 -5.14 -2.08
C LEU A 420 42.61 -5.35 -0.59
N LYS A 421 42.00 -4.41 0.13
CA LYS A 421 41.72 -4.53 1.56
C LYS A 421 40.80 -5.72 1.82
N GLY A 422 41.24 -6.63 2.71
CA GLY A 422 40.52 -7.84 3.06
C GLY A 422 40.85 -9.09 2.20
N TYR A 423 41.73 -8.96 1.21
CA TYR A 423 42.24 -10.07 0.40
C TYR A 423 43.67 -10.40 0.79
N ALA A 424 43.93 -11.68 1.06
CA ALA A 424 45.28 -12.13 1.49
C ALA A 424 46.31 -12.06 0.35
N GLN A 425 45.87 -12.26 -0.90
CA GLN A 425 46.72 -12.23 -2.08
C GLN A 425 46.28 -11.09 -3.02
N PRO A 426 47.19 -10.54 -3.84
CA PRO A 426 46.83 -9.59 -4.88
C PRO A 426 45.81 -10.19 -5.86
N VAL A 427 44.78 -9.43 -6.16
CA VAL A 427 43.70 -9.85 -7.05
C VAL A 427 44.04 -9.45 -8.49
N ARG A 428 43.87 -10.41 -9.41
CA ARG A 428 43.98 -10.14 -10.86
C ARG A 428 42.78 -9.35 -11.31
N SER A 429 43.03 -8.32 -12.09
CA SER A 429 42.00 -7.47 -12.68
C SER A 429 42.37 -7.08 -14.10
N TYR A 430 41.39 -6.64 -14.86
CA TYR A 430 41.54 -6.21 -16.23
C TYR A 430 41.04 -4.78 -16.39
N PHE A 431 41.63 -4.02 -17.33
CA PHE A 431 41.09 -2.76 -17.78
C PHE A 431 40.11 -2.98 -18.92
N LEU A 432 39.00 -2.26 -18.85
CA LEU A 432 38.14 -2.13 -20.02
C LEU A 432 38.60 -0.90 -20.80
N ALA A 433 39.26 -1.11 -21.95
CA ALA A 433 39.73 -0.07 -22.80
C ALA A 433 38.60 0.90 -23.20
N PRO A 434 38.89 2.21 -23.43
CA PRO A 434 37.97 3.10 -24.11
C PRO A 434 37.57 2.52 -25.48
N ALA A 435 36.31 2.76 -25.87
CA ALA A 435 35.84 2.39 -27.21
C ALA A 435 36.44 3.31 -28.27
#